data_65d17233e1498d2e0a1e148752933089
#
_entry.id   65d17233e1498d2e0a1e148752933089
#
_cell.length_a   1.000
_cell.length_b   1.000
_cell.length_c   1.000
_cell.angle_alpha   90.00
_cell.angle_beta   90.00
_cell.angle_gamma   90.00
#
_symmetry.space_group_name_H-M   'P 1'
#
loop_
_entity.id
_entity.type
_entity.pdbx_description
1 polymer ?
#
loop_
_entity_poly.entity_id
_entity_poly.type
_entity_poly.pdbx_seq_one_letter_code
_entity_poly.pdbx_strand_id
1 'polypeptide(L)'
;MNSSFVSSNNIKLIISHLSSSDEYKIKYNMRQKKLFNTFVTKKPKGVFFSLANAHGSILDKSYLYDMIRPGIGIYGCYENKKLETKIKNVINLKGKIIQIKDLQKNQFVGYNRTFKTKTKTKIAIIGLGYEDGIPRSLSNKGFVYFKKYKFK
;
A
#
# COMPACT_ATOMS: atom_id res chain seq x y z
N MET A 1 -24.40 -19.54 9.11
CA MET A 1 -23.71 -20.05 10.31
C MET A 1 -24.72 -20.10 11.45
N ASN A 2 -24.81 -21.22 12.14
CA ASN A 2 -25.73 -21.32 13.26
C ASN A 2 -25.13 -20.62 14.48
N SER A 3 -25.92 -19.83 15.22
CA SER A 3 -25.44 -19.09 16.40
C SER A 3 -24.86 -20.00 17.50
N SER A 4 -25.38 -21.22 17.60
CA SER A 4 -24.88 -22.26 18.50
C SER A 4 -23.46 -22.72 18.15
N PHE A 5 -23.11 -22.80 16.85
CA PHE A 5 -21.77 -23.16 16.42
C PHE A 5 -20.73 -22.10 16.82
N VAL A 6 -21.07 -20.83 16.72
CA VAL A 6 -20.16 -19.72 17.07
C VAL A 6 -19.87 -19.69 18.58
N SER A 7 -20.88 -19.91 19.41
CA SER A 7 -20.71 -19.93 20.87
C SER A 7 -19.97 -21.17 21.37
N SER A 8 -20.23 -22.35 20.78
CA SER A 8 -19.57 -23.61 21.16
C SER A 8 -18.07 -23.67 20.81
N ASN A 9 -17.61 -22.90 19.81
CA ASN A 9 -16.24 -22.95 19.32
C ASN A 9 -15.34 -21.79 19.80
N ASN A 10 -15.73 -21.06 20.84
CA ASN A 10 -14.96 -19.95 21.43
C ASN A 10 -14.51 -18.88 20.39
N ILE A 11 -15.33 -18.63 19.36
CA ILE A 11 -15.05 -17.65 18.33
C ILE A 11 -15.16 -16.25 18.91
N LYS A 12 -14.10 -15.44 18.76
CA LYS A 12 -14.04 -14.04 19.24
C LYS A 12 -14.20 -13.02 18.13
N LEU A 13 -13.90 -13.40 16.90
CA LEU A 13 -13.90 -12.50 15.75
C LEU A 13 -14.39 -13.21 14.50
N ILE A 14 -15.31 -12.57 13.79
CA ILE A 14 -15.75 -12.98 12.45
C ILE A 14 -15.34 -11.89 11.48
N ILE A 15 -14.61 -12.28 10.44
CA ILE A 15 -14.12 -11.37 9.41
C ILE A 15 -14.59 -11.77 8.02
N SER A 16 -14.76 -10.78 7.15
CA SER A 16 -14.80 -10.95 5.72
C SER A 16 -13.94 -9.88 5.06
N HIS A 17 -13.70 -9.98 3.76
CA HIS A 17 -12.84 -9.04 3.03
C HIS A 17 -13.57 -8.50 1.81
N LEU A 18 -13.55 -7.16 1.64
CA LEU A 18 -14.09 -6.53 0.45
C LEU A 18 -13.12 -6.76 -0.71
N SER A 19 -13.62 -7.31 -1.80
CA SER A 19 -12.81 -7.65 -2.98
C SER A 19 -12.46 -6.45 -3.87
N SER A 20 -13.26 -5.39 -3.80
CA SER A 20 -13.17 -4.23 -4.71
C SER A 20 -13.42 -2.92 -3.96
N SER A 21 -12.84 -2.79 -2.77
CA SER A 21 -13.04 -1.61 -1.91
C SER A 21 -12.31 -0.35 -2.41
N ASP A 22 -11.32 -0.51 -3.28
CA ASP A 22 -10.62 0.54 -4.03
C ASP A 22 -11.52 1.19 -5.08
N GLU A 23 -12.53 0.48 -5.56
CA GLU A 23 -13.52 0.97 -6.50
C GLU A 23 -14.70 1.62 -5.78
N TYR A 24 -14.80 2.94 -5.83
CA TYR A 24 -15.65 3.78 -4.97
C TYR A 24 -17.17 3.59 -5.10
N LYS A 25 -17.69 3.02 -6.18
CA LYS A 25 -19.15 2.93 -6.43
C LYS A 25 -19.62 1.56 -6.89
N ILE A 26 -18.89 0.51 -6.56
CA ILE A 26 -19.31 -0.81 -7.02
C ILE A 26 -20.46 -1.33 -6.18
N LYS A 27 -21.55 -1.66 -6.85
CA LYS A 27 -22.70 -2.37 -6.29
C LYS A 27 -22.28 -3.67 -5.59
N TYR A 28 -21.14 -4.23 -5.98
CA TYR A 28 -20.60 -5.46 -5.40
C TYR A 28 -20.19 -5.28 -3.93
N ASN A 29 -19.59 -4.16 -3.57
CA ASN A 29 -19.25 -3.86 -2.17
C ASN A 29 -20.52 -3.83 -1.29
N MET A 30 -21.61 -3.25 -1.82
CA MET A 30 -22.90 -3.23 -1.14
C MET A 30 -23.49 -4.64 -1.00
N ARG A 31 -23.36 -5.49 -2.03
CA ARG A 31 -23.79 -6.89 -1.97
C ARG A 31 -23.02 -7.68 -0.92
N GLN A 32 -21.69 -7.54 -0.87
CA GLN A 32 -20.86 -8.17 0.16
C GLN A 32 -21.25 -7.72 1.56
N LYS A 33 -21.45 -6.42 1.76
CA LYS A 33 -21.94 -5.86 3.03
C LYS A 33 -23.30 -6.43 3.43
N LYS A 34 -24.27 -6.48 2.50
CA LYS A 34 -25.60 -7.05 2.74
C LYS A 34 -25.50 -8.52 3.19
N LEU A 35 -24.67 -9.30 2.51
CA LEU A 35 -24.42 -10.69 2.89
C LEU A 35 -23.75 -10.78 4.28
N PHE A 36 -22.76 -9.95 4.58
CA PHE A 36 -22.10 -9.93 5.86
C PHE A 36 -23.06 -9.55 7.01
N ASN A 37 -24.00 -8.65 6.76
CA ASN A 37 -25.02 -8.26 7.73
C ASN A 37 -25.90 -9.43 8.18
N THR A 38 -26.12 -10.46 7.36
CA THR A 38 -26.91 -11.64 7.77
C THR A 38 -26.24 -12.42 8.92
N PHE A 39 -24.95 -12.28 9.09
CA PHE A 39 -24.20 -12.83 10.23
C PHE A 39 -24.24 -11.87 11.42
N VAL A 40 -24.16 -10.56 11.18
CA VAL A 40 -24.12 -9.54 12.22
C VAL A 40 -25.46 -9.45 12.99
N THR A 41 -26.59 -9.60 12.32
CA THR A 41 -27.93 -9.57 12.94
C THR A 41 -28.12 -10.65 14.02
N LYS A 42 -27.36 -11.72 13.95
CA LYS A 42 -27.36 -12.83 14.93
C LYS A 42 -26.15 -12.77 15.86
N LYS A 43 -25.58 -11.59 16.07
CA LYS A 43 -24.34 -11.37 16.82
C LYS A 43 -24.36 -12.02 18.21
N PRO A 44 -23.56 -13.06 18.45
CA PRO A 44 -23.39 -13.62 19.79
C PRO A 44 -22.65 -12.64 20.70
N LYS A 45 -22.96 -12.68 22.00
CA LYS A 45 -22.28 -11.83 22.99
C LYS A 45 -20.76 -12.10 22.99
N GLY A 46 -19.96 -11.04 22.94
CA GLY A 46 -18.49 -11.10 22.98
C GLY A 46 -17.82 -11.47 21.67
N VAL A 47 -18.56 -11.49 20.53
CA VAL A 47 -17.99 -11.69 19.19
C VAL A 47 -17.91 -10.36 18.46
N PHE A 48 -16.75 -10.06 17.93
CA PHE A 48 -16.48 -8.88 17.10
C PHE A 48 -16.66 -9.19 15.62
N PHE A 49 -17.00 -8.18 14.84
CA PHE A 49 -17.18 -8.27 13.40
C PHE A 49 -16.29 -7.27 12.68
N SER A 50 -15.66 -7.69 11.59
CA SER A 50 -14.79 -6.83 10.79
C SER A 50 -14.95 -7.10 9.30
N LEU A 51 -15.32 -6.09 8.53
CA LEU A 51 -15.45 -6.17 7.07
C LEU A 51 -14.45 -5.25 6.37
N ALA A 52 -14.27 -4.02 6.89
CA ALA A 52 -13.46 -3.00 6.25
C ALA A 52 -11.96 -3.31 6.28
N ASN A 53 -11.35 -3.35 5.08
CA ASN A 53 -9.91 -3.22 4.87
C ASN A 53 -9.52 -1.73 4.76
N ALA A 54 -8.32 -1.40 4.29
CA ALA A 54 -7.84 -0.02 4.16
C ALA A 54 -8.84 0.87 3.39
N HIS A 55 -9.16 0.51 2.15
CA HIS A 55 -10.10 1.28 1.33
C HIS A 55 -11.55 1.21 1.86
N GLY A 56 -11.97 0.04 2.33
CA GLY A 56 -13.29 -0.14 2.93
C GLY A 56 -13.55 0.76 4.13
N SER A 57 -12.51 1.11 4.90
CA SER A 57 -12.62 1.98 6.08
C SER A 57 -12.99 3.43 5.76
N ILE A 58 -12.93 3.82 4.49
CA ILE A 58 -13.18 5.18 4.01
C ILE A 58 -14.34 5.26 3.01
N LEU A 59 -14.93 4.12 2.65
CA LEU A 59 -16.10 4.10 1.75
C LEU A 59 -17.29 4.77 2.41
N ASP A 60 -17.69 4.27 3.57
CA ASP A 60 -18.82 4.75 4.35
C ASP A 60 -18.76 4.16 5.77
N LYS A 61 -19.26 4.89 6.76
CA LYS A 61 -19.28 4.44 8.18
C LYS A 61 -19.95 3.09 8.37
N SER A 62 -20.91 2.74 7.53
CA SER A 62 -21.64 1.49 7.62
C SER A 62 -20.83 0.22 7.31
N TYR A 63 -19.58 0.36 6.84
CA TYR A 63 -18.64 -0.76 6.65
C TYR A 63 -17.73 -1.02 7.84
N LEU A 64 -17.72 -0.14 8.86
CA LEU A 64 -16.71 -0.17 9.91
C LEU A 64 -16.92 -1.30 10.91
N TYR A 65 -18.16 -1.63 11.24
CA TYR A 65 -18.53 -2.60 12.28
C TYR A 65 -17.76 -2.38 13.59
N ASP A 66 -17.32 -3.46 14.26
CA ASP A 66 -16.60 -3.34 15.53
C ASP A 66 -15.11 -3.06 15.35
N MET A 67 -14.53 -3.42 14.18
CA MET A 67 -13.09 -3.31 13.94
C MET A 67 -12.80 -3.10 12.45
N ILE A 68 -11.78 -2.32 12.16
CA ILE A 68 -11.22 -2.13 10.80
C ILE A 68 -9.82 -2.74 10.70
N ARG A 69 -9.41 -3.06 9.48
CA ARG A 69 -8.08 -3.60 9.16
C ARG A 69 -7.40 -2.71 8.11
N PRO A 70 -6.81 -1.57 8.52
CA PRO A 70 -6.37 -0.53 7.60
C PRO A 70 -5.15 -0.91 6.74
N GLY A 71 -4.44 -2.01 7.01
CA GLY A 71 -3.39 -2.55 6.16
C GLY A 71 -2.46 -1.49 5.58
N ILE A 72 -2.44 -1.40 4.26
CA ILE A 72 -1.60 -0.45 3.48
C ILE A 72 -1.82 1.01 3.88
N GLY A 73 -2.99 1.34 4.38
CA GLY A 73 -3.31 2.69 4.85
C GLY A 73 -2.48 3.16 6.04
N ILE A 74 -1.98 2.25 6.88
CA ILE A 74 -1.09 2.57 8.00
C ILE A 74 0.23 3.18 7.50
N TYR A 75 0.66 2.77 6.31
CA TYR A 75 1.90 3.24 5.69
C TYR A 75 1.71 4.52 4.88
N GLY A 76 0.50 5.06 4.84
CA GLY A 76 0.20 6.27 4.08
C GLY A 76 -0.09 6.03 2.61
N CYS A 77 -0.31 4.77 2.22
CA CYS A 77 -0.59 4.39 0.84
C CYS A 77 -2.10 4.27 0.62
N TYR A 78 -2.66 5.17 -0.18
CA TYR A 78 -4.03 5.11 -0.68
C TYR A 78 -4.06 5.54 -2.14
N GLU A 79 -4.78 4.81 -2.96
CA GLU A 79 -4.95 5.13 -4.38
C GLU A 79 -5.98 6.25 -4.63
N ASN A 80 -6.69 6.66 -3.59
CA ASN A 80 -7.74 7.67 -3.69
C ASN A 80 -7.18 9.08 -3.48
N LYS A 81 -7.14 9.89 -4.54
CA LYS A 81 -6.67 11.28 -4.53
C LYS A 81 -7.34 12.19 -3.48
N LYS A 82 -8.59 11.90 -3.09
CA LYS A 82 -9.27 12.67 -2.04
C LYS A 82 -8.66 12.48 -0.64
N LEU A 83 -7.87 11.45 -0.45
CA LEU A 83 -7.23 11.11 0.82
C LEU A 83 -5.77 11.50 0.88
N GLU A 84 -5.12 11.77 -0.25
CA GLU A 84 -3.72 12.22 -0.32
C GLU A 84 -3.46 13.44 0.57
N THR A 85 -4.47 14.29 0.77
CA THR A 85 -4.35 15.47 1.64
C THR A 85 -4.49 15.16 3.14
N LYS A 86 -5.10 14.02 3.50
CA LYS A 86 -5.41 13.67 4.89
C LYS A 86 -4.46 12.63 5.47
N ILE A 87 -3.85 11.81 4.61
CA ILE A 87 -3.00 10.71 5.01
C ILE A 87 -1.58 11.00 4.54
N LYS A 88 -0.64 10.98 5.48
CA LYS A 88 0.77 11.25 5.19
C LYS A 88 1.52 9.94 5.01
N ASN A 89 2.42 9.90 4.02
CA ASN A 89 3.37 8.81 3.89
C ASN A 89 4.30 8.80 5.13
N VAL A 90 4.41 7.65 5.76
CA VAL A 90 5.25 7.45 6.96
C VAL A 90 6.49 6.59 6.66
N ILE A 91 6.63 6.11 5.41
CA ILE A 91 7.77 5.30 5.00
C ILE A 91 8.83 6.19 4.36
N ASN A 92 10.06 6.06 4.83
CA ASN A 92 11.24 6.65 4.23
C ASN A 92 12.24 5.54 3.91
N LEU A 93 12.43 5.24 2.63
CA LEU A 93 13.47 4.32 2.18
C LEU A 93 14.80 5.06 2.08
N LYS A 94 15.83 4.56 2.77
CA LYS A 94 17.18 5.17 2.78
C LYS A 94 18.20 4.16 2.30
N GLY A 95 19.05 4.57 1.35
CA GLY A 95 20.16 3.79 0.84
C GLY A 95 21.50 4.44 1.12
N LYS A 96 22.51 3.63 1.40
CA LYS A 96 23.89 4.08 1.56
C LYS A 96 24.54 4.27 0.21
N ILE A 97 25.26 5.39 0.00
CA ILE A 97 26.15 5.55 -1.15
C ILE A 97 27.34 4.63 -0.94
N ILE A 98 27.52 3.66 -1.82
CA ILE A 98 28.63 2.69 -1.74
C ILE A 98 29.80 3.04 -2.66
N GLN A 99 29.53 3.81 -3.74
CA GLN A 99 30.58 4.26 -4.65
C GLN A 99 30.15 5.55 -5.38
N ILE A 100 31.13 6.39 -5.67
CA ILE A 100 30.97 7.54 -6.59
C ILE A 100 31.94 7.34 -7.76
N LYS A 101 31.45 7.57 -8.98
CA LYS A 101 32.23 7.47 -10.22
C LYS A 101 32.09 8.73 -11.06
N ASP A 102 33.20 9.15 -11.69
CA ASP A 102 33.21 10.15 -12.73
C ASP A 102 33.13 9.47 -14.11
N LEU A 103 32.14 9.80 -14.87
CA LEU A 103 31.92 9.28 -16.23
C LEU A 103 32.16 10.38 -17.27
N GLN A 104 32.82 10.01 -18.37
CA GLN A 104 32.97 10.89 -19.51
C GLN A 104 31.68 10.95 -20.34
N LYS A 105 31.60 11.91 -21.26
CA LYS A 105 30.53 11.97 -22.27
C LYS A 105 30.45 10.66 -23.06
N ASN A 106 29.23 10.25 -23.40
CA ASN A 106 28.93 9.05 -24.20
C ASN A 106 29.18 7.69 -23.51
N GLN A 107 29.38 7.64 -22.20
CA GLN A 107 29.44 6.39 -21.46
C GLN A 107 28.04 5.88 -21.09
N PHE A 108 27.89 4.58 -21.07
CA PHE A 108 26.64 3.91 -20.73
C PHE A 108 26.62 3.45 -19.27
N VAL A 109 25.44 3.44 -18.66
CA VAL A 109 25.21 2.99 -17.28
C VAL A 109 24.09 1.96 -17.22
N GLY A 110 24.28 0.96 -16.40
CA GLY A 110 23.28 -0.06 -16.07
C GLY A 110 23.09 -1.13 -17.13
N TYR A 111 22.21 -2.06 -16.80
CA TYR A 111 21.82 -3.15 -17.71
C TYR A 111 21.17 -2.60 -18.97
N ASN A 112 21.39 -3.28 -20.09
CA ASN A 112 20.89 -2.93 -21.42
C ASN A 112 21.31 -1.53 -21.90
N ARG A 113 22.23 -0.86 -21.19
CA ARG A 113 22.78 0.46 -21.61
C ARG A 113 21.70 1.51 -21.88
N THR A 114 20.64 1.51 -21.08
CA THR A 114 19.47 2.38 -21.26
C THR A 114 19.74 3.84 -20.88
N PHE A 115 20.80 4.12 -20.13
CA PHE A 115 21.25 5.47 -19.82
C PHE A 115 22.62 5.75 -20.45
N LYS A 116 22.74 6.87 -21.15
CA LYS A 116 23.98 7.36 -21.76
C LYS A 116 24.28 8.77 -21.27
N THR A 117 25.49 9.02 -20.83
CA THR A 117 25.94 10.34 -20.39
C THR A 117 26.02 11.32 -21.55
N LYS A 118 25.44 12.49 -21.41
CA LYS A 118 25.48 13.58 -22.43
C LYS A 118 26.69 14.50 -22.25
N THR A 119 27.21 14.57 -21.04
CA THR A 119 28.36 15.38 -20.63
C THR A 119 29.18 14.59 -19.61
N LYS A 120 30.33 15.13 -19.19
CA LYS A 120 31.03 14.60 -18.01
C LYS A 120 30.08 14.64 -16.82
N THR A 121 29.85 13.50 -16.19
CA THR A 121 28.79 13.31 -15.20
C THR A 121 29.33 12.53 -14.01
N LYS A 122 29.04 12.98 -12.80
CA LYS A 122 29.30 12.23 -11.57
C LYS A 122 28.07 11.39 -11.23
N ILE A 123 28.25 10.09 -11.02
CA ILE A 123 27.18 9.19 -10.58
C ILE A 123 27.49 8.62 -9.20
N ALA A 124 26.45 8.32 -8.44
CA ALA A 124 26.52 7.60 -7.18
C ALA A 124 25.86 6.23 -7.34
N ILE A 125 26.52 5.20 -6.85
CA ILE A 125 25.94 3.86 -6.70
C ILE A 125 25.40 3.76 -5.29
N ILE A 126 24.12 3.44 -5.19
CA ILE A 126 23.41 3.32 -3.91
C ILE A 126 23.18 1.83 -3.64
N GLY A 127 23.41 1.39 -2.41
CA GLY A 127 23.18 0.01 -1.97
C GLY A 127 21.71 -0.31 -1.80
N LEU A 128 20.91 -0.04 -2.83
CA LEU A 128 19.49 -0.40 -2.95
C LEU A 128 19.16 -0.70 -4.40
N GLY A 129 18.32 -1.69 -4.63
CA GLY A 129 17.91 -2.10 -5.97
C GLY A 129 16.53 -2.73 -6.01
N TYR A 130 16.22 -3.41 -7.08
CA TYR A 130 14.93 -4.08 -7.27
C TYR A 130 14.70 -5.24 -6.30
N GLU A 131 15.75 -5.89 -5.79
CA GLU A 131 15.69 -6.90 -4.74
C GLU A 131 15.16 -6.33 -3.42
N ASP A 132 15.37 -5.01 -3.19
CA ASP A 132 14.87 -4.28 -2.03
C ASP A 132 13.46 -3.71 -2.26
N GLY A 133 12.79 -4.09 -3.35
CA GLY A 133 11.44 -3.63 -3.69
C GLY A 133 11.38 -2.35 -4.53
N ILE A 134 12.50 -1.84 -5.07
CA ILE A 134 12.47 -0.69 -5.99
C ILE A 134 11.98 -1.16 -7.36
N PRO A 135 10.83 -0.68 -7.85
CA PRO A 135 10.28 -1.13 -9.12
C PRO A 135 11.20 -0.79 -10.30
N ARG A 136 11.45 -1.74 -11.19
CA ARG A 136 12.22 -1.51 -12.42
C ARG A 136 11.61 -0.44 -13.34
N SER A 137 10.32 -0.19 -13.24
CA SER A 137 9.61 0.88 -13.95
C SER A 137 10.11 2.29 -13.59
N LEU A 138 10.83 2.45 -12.48
CA LEU A 138 11.49 3.69 -12.08
C LEU A 138 12.83 3.94 -12.80
N SER A 139 13.34 2.98 -13.57
CA SER A 139 14.57 3.15 -14.35
C SER A 139 14.47 4.38 -15.25
N ASN A 140 15.48 5.25 -15.20
CA ASN A 140 15.54 6.53 -15.89
C ASN A 140 14.42 7.54 -15.55
N LYS A 141 13.54 7.23 -14.60
CA LYS A 141 12.43 8.09 -14.19
C LYS A 141 12.47 8.44 -12.71
N GLY A 142 13.03 7.56 -11.90
CA GLY A 142 13.09 7.73 -10.45
C GLY A 142 13.99 8.90 -10.02
N PHE A 143 13.79 9.30 -8.78
CA PHE A 143 14.57 10.35 -8.14
C PHE A 143 15.00 9.91 -6.76
N VAL A 144 16.17 10.38 -6.34
CA VAL A 144 16.66 10.27 -4.97
C VAL A 144 16.93 11.65 -4.39
N TYR A 145 16.89 11.74 -3.07
CA TYR A 145 17.21 12.97 -2.38
C TYR A 145 18.44 12.75 -1.50
N PHE A 146 19.39 13.65 -1.58
CA PHE A 146 20.51 13.72 -0.65
C PHE A 146 20.51 15.10 0.00
N LYS A 147 20.28 15.12 1.32
CA LYS A 147 19.96 16.35 2.05
C LYS A 147 18.74 17.04 1.38
N LYS A 148 18.86 18.32 0.97
CA LYS A 148 17.82 19.10 0.28
C LYS A 148 17.82 18.96 -1.25
N TYR A 149 18.79 18.25 -1.82
CA TYR A 149 18.99 18.17 -3.25
C TYR A 149 18.34 16.92 -3.84
N LYS A 150 17.68 17.09 -4.99
CA LYS A 150 17.05 16.04 -5.77
C LYS A 150 17.97 15.63 -6.92
N PHE A 151 18.20 14.32 -7.06
CA PHE A 151 19.01 13.72 -8.13
C PHE A 151 18.16 12.72 -8.89
N LYS A 152 18.50 12.57 -10.18
CA LYS A 152 17.89 11.58 -11.07
C LYS A 152 18.75 10.33 -11.11
#